data_d17fd303867cf589ea783ef2791b8ec0
#
_entry.id   d17fd303867cf589ea783ef2791b8ec0
#
_cell.length_a   1.000
_cell.length_b   1.000
_cell.length_c   1.000
_cell.angle_alpha   90.00
_cell.angle_beta   90.00
_cell.angle_gamma   90.00
#
_symmetry.space_group_name_H-M   'P 1'
#
loop_
_entity.id
_entity.type
_entity.pdbx_description
1 polymer ?
#
loop_
_entity_poly.entity_id
_entity_poly.type
_entity_poly.pdbx_seq_one_letter_code
_entity_poly.pdbx_strand_id
1 'polypeptide(L)'
;MKMTLLGAGVRAPFVLRGLAAGAADLDLDEVVLFDTDPERLELMTALGGHFAASWGAPFTVRNEPDAESALAGARFVFSAIRPGQEAARAVDEEVPLKHGVLGQETTGPGGFAMALRTIPAMVAYGQLIERVAPNALLVNFTNPVGIVMQALHDHTSVRAIGICDGPISMQRSVAEFLGLPREQVHADYAGLNHCGWIHRVLVDGEDRLPEVIDRFEELQATDDQWALFDPELVRSIGMLPMEYLYFYYYRDTAVEHIRGSGS
;
A
#
# COMPACT_ATOMS: atom_id res chain seq x y z
N MET A 1 -7.40 -12.40 19.54
CA MET A 1 -7.44 -12.87 18.12
C MET A 1 -6.04 -13.12 17.58
N LYS A 2 -5.87 -14.04 16.58
CA LYS A 2 -4.62 -14.24 15.83
C LYS A 2 -4.61 -13.40 14.56
N MET A 3 -3.49 -12.71 14.30
CA MET A 3 -3.19 -12.08 13.02
C MET A 3 -1.93 -12.69 12.41
N THR A 4 -1.94 -12.96 11.09
CA THR A 4 -0.76 -13.46 10.38
C THR A 4 -0.26 -12.40 9.38
N LEU A 5 1.04 -12.11 9.42
CA LEU A 5 1.73 -11.29 8.42
C LEU A 5 2.38 -12.22 7.38
N LEU A 6 1.92 -12.16 6.14
CA LEU A 6 2.56 -12.76 4.98
C LEU A 6 3.54 -11.77 4.37
N GLY A 7 4.83 -12.07 4.51
CA GLY A 7 5.93 -11.21 4.11
C GLY A 7 6.49 -10.38 5.27
N ALA A 8 7.70 -10.74 5.69
CA ALA A 8 8.47 -10.04 6.71
C ALA A 8 9.49 -9.06 6.11
N GLY A 9 9.11 -8.39 4.99
CA GLY A 9 9.95 -7.44 4.28
C GLY A 9 10.01 -6.05 4.92
N VAL A 10 10.43 -5.06 4.15
CA VAL A 10 10.64 -3.66 4.59
C VAL A 10 9.39 -2.97 5.15
N ARG A 11 8.20 -3.48 4.87
CA ARG A 11 6.94 -2.95 5.42
C ARG A 11 6.58 -3.54 6.78
N ALA A 12 7.10 -4.72 7.12
CA ALA A 12 6.78 -5.38 8.39
C ALA A 12 7.06 -4.53 9.64
N PRO A 13 8.17 -3.77 9.76
CA PRO A 13 8.42 -2.91 10.92
C PRO A 13 7.33 -1.87 11.14
N PHE A 14 6.82 -1.25 10.07
CA PHE A 14 5.76 -0.24 10.15
C PHE A 14 4.44 -0.84 10.61
N VAL A 15 4.09 -2.02 10.08
CA VAL A 15 2.88 -2.75 10.47
C VAL A 15 2.97 -3.19 11.94
N LEU A 16 4.09 -3.80 12.35
CA LEU A 16 4.29 -4.26 13.72
C LEU A 16 4.26 -3.11 14.72
N ARG A 17 4.90 -1.98 14.39
CA ARG A 17 4.84 -0.77 15.19
C ARG A 17 3.42 -0.22 15.29
N GLY A 18 2.70 -0.16 14.17
CA GLY A 18 1.30 0.29 14.13
C GLY A 18 0.38 -0.59 14.98
N LEU A 19 0.52 -1.91 14.90
CA LEU A 19 -0.22 -2.85 15.74
C LEU A 19 0.09 -2.66 17.23
N ALA A 20 1.36 -2.45 17.59
CA ALA A 20 1.76 -2.22 18.97
C ALA A 20 1.21 -0.89 19.51
N ALA A 21 1.29 0.19 18.72
CA ALA A 21 0.79 1.51 19.09
C ALA A 21 -0.74 1.53 19.23
N GLY A 22 -1.47 0.79 18.37
CA GLY A 22 -2.94 0.68 18.39
C GLY A 22 -3.47 -0.49 19.21
N ALA A 23 -2.63 -1.15 20.02
CA ALA A 23 -3.00 -2.41 20.69
C ALA A 23 -4.20 -2.30 21.63
N ALA A 24 -4.46 -1.10 22.19
CA ALA A 24 -5.62 -0.85 23.06
C ALA A 24 -6.96 -0.99 22.32
N ASP A 25 -6.97 -0.73 21.02
CA ASP A 25 -8.18 -0.80 20.16
C ASP A 25 -8.30 -2.15 19.44
N LEU A 26 -7.28 -3.01 19.58
CA LEU A 26 -7.18 -4.29 18.90
C LEU A 26 -7.27 -5.44 19.90
N ASP A 27 -8.21 -6.35 19.69
CA ASP A 27 -8.32 -7.59 20.48
C ASP A 27 -7.37 -8.67 19.93
N LEU A 28 -6.07 -8.36 19.94
CA LEU A 28 -5.02 -9.26 19.45
C LEU A 28 -4.34 -9.97 20.62
N ASP A 29 -4.24 -11.31 20.54
CA ASP A 29 -3.46 -12.15 21.45
C ASP A 29 -2.11 -12.54 20.85
N GLU A 30 -2.08 -12.67 19.50
CA GLU A 30 -0.93 -13.22 18.80
C GLU A 30 -0.76 -12.60 17.40
N VAL A 31 0.48 -12.24 17.06
CA VAL A 31 0.91 -11.87 15.71
C VAL A 31 1.93 -12.91 15.22
N VAL A 32 1.61 -13.61 14.15
CA VAL A 32 2.47 -14.64 13.54
C VAL A 32 3.07 -14.09 12.25
N LEU A 33 4.38 -14.17 12.11
CA LEU A 33 5.10 -13.78 10.90
C LEU A 33 5.43 -15.02 10.07
N PHE A 34 5.26 -14.90 8.76
CA PHE A 34 5.73 -15.85 7.78
C PHE A 34 6.52 -15.14 6.68
N ASP A 35 7.67 -15.67 6.33
CA ASP A 35 8.46 -15.28 5.14
C ASP A 35 9.20 -16.50 4.60
N THR A 36 9.56 -16.47 3.31
CA THR A 36 10.38 -17.48 2.67
C THR A 36 11.88 -17.31 2.96
N ASP A 37 12.29 -16.20 3.57
CA ASP A 37 13.64 -15.89 3.99
C ASP A 37 13.73 -16.07 5.53
N PRO A 38 14.42 -17.12 6.02
CA PRO A 38 14.44 -17.44 7.44
C PRO A 38 15.22 -16.40 8.28
N GLU A 39 16.27 -15.78 7.74
CA GLU A 39 17.05 -14.78 8.47
C GLU A 39 16.22 -13.50 8.67
N ARG A 40 15.53 -13.08 7.64
CA ARG A 40 14.61 -11.94 7.70
C ARG A 40 13.44 -12.22 8.64
N LEU A 41 12.88 -13.43 8.59
CA LEU A 41 11.79 -13.85 9.45
C LEU A 41 12.18 -13.77 10.92
N GLU A 42 13.36 -14.27 11.29
CA GLU A 42 13.89 -14.21 12.64
C GLU A 42 14.10 -12.76 13.11
N LEU A 43 14.76 -11.94 12.28
CA LEU A 43 15.03 -10.53 12.58
C LEU A 43 13.74 -9.74 12.83
N MET A 44 12.74 -9.90 11.94
CA MET A 44 11.49 -9.16 12.04
C MET A 44 10.63 -9.65 13.22
N THR A 45 10.74 -10.90 13.58
CA THR A 45 10.09 -11.44 14.80
C THR A 45 10.68 -10.82 16.06
N ALA A 46 12.00 -10.75 16.16
CA ALA A 46 12.68 -10.10 17.28
C ALA A 46 12.31 -8.61 17.39
N LEU A 47 12.27 -7.90 16.25
CA LEU A 47 11.88 -6.49 16.17
C LEU A 47 10.41 -6.29 16.60
N GLY A 48 9.51 -7.17 16.14
CA GLY A 48 8.09 -7.14 16.52
C GLY A 48 7.88 -7.35 18.02
N GLY A 49 8.62 -8.30 18.62
CA GLY A 49 8.61 -8.52 20.06
C GLY A 49 9.12 -7.29 20.84
N HIS A 50 10.15 -6.61 20.32
CA HIS A 50 10.64 -5.37 20.89
C HIS A 50 9.58 -4.25 20.83
N PHE A 51 8.88 -4.08 19.72
CA PHE A 51 7.79 -3.10 19.63
C PHE A 51 6.66 -3.44 20.59
N ALA A 52 6.19 -4.69 20.61
CA ALA A 52 5.14 -5.11 21.54
C ALA A 52 5.52 -4.79 23.00
N ALA A 53 6.73 -5.12 23.42
CA ALA A 53 7.21 -4.82 24.76
C ALA A 53 7.33 -3.30 25.04
N SER A 54 7.85 -2.54 24.09
CA SER A 54 8.07 -1.09 24.26
C SER A 54 6.76 -0.30 24.37
N TRP A 55 5.69 -0.80 23.77
CA TRP A 55 4.37 -0.17 23.80
C TRP A 55 3.42 -0.82 24.82
N GLY A 56 3.88 -1.85 25.55
CA GLY A 56 3.05 -2.59 26.50
C GLY A 56 1.88 -3.32 25.83
N ALA A 57 2.05 -3.73 24.58
CA ALA A 57 1.00 -4.40 23.82
C ALA A 57 0.72 -5.80 24.39
N PRO A 58 -0.56 -6.22 24.51
CA PRO A 58 -0.93 -7.48 25.16
C PRO A 58 -0.68 -8.74 24.31
N PHE A 59 -0.29 -8.59 23.04
CA PHE A 59 -0.10 -9.71 22.14
C PHE A 59 1.36 -10.20 22.10
N THR A 60 1.52 -11.47 21.80
CA THR A 60 2.84 -12.09 21.52
C THR A 60 3.18 -12.01 20.03
N VAL A 61 4.48 -11.97 19.72
CA VAL A 61 4.97 -12.03 18.34
C VAL A 61 5.84 -13.28 18.18
N ARG A 62 5.53 -14.11 17.20
CA ARG A 62 6.34 -15.30 16.87
C ARG A 62 6.46 -15.47 15.35
N ASN A 63 7.40 -16.28 14.93
CA ASN A 63 7.51 -16.75 13.55
C ASN A 63 6.89 -18.15 13.38
N GLU A 64 6.60 -18.48 12.13
CA GLU A 64 6.20 -19.79 11.69
C GLU A 64 6.73 -20.02 10.26
N PRO A 65 7.66 -20.94 10.04
CA PRO A 65 8.28 -21.15 8.74
C PRO A 65 7.39 -21.92 7.74
N ASP A 66 6.33 -22.58 8.24
CA ASP A 66 5.33 -23.23 7.40
C ASP A 66 4.12 -22.33 7.20
N ALA A 67 3.79 -22.04 5.93
CA ALA A 67 2.71 -21.13 5.58
C ALA A 67 1.33 -21.63 6.06
N GLU A 68 1.07 -22.94 5.98
CA GLU A 68 -0.20 -23.51 6.39
C GLU A 68 -0.39 -23.34 7.90
N SER A 69 0.63 -23.67 8.69
CA SER A 69 0.65 -23.49 10.15
C SER A 69 0.56 -22.01 10.55
N ALA A 70 1.24 -21.12 9.80
CA ALA A 70 1.18 -19.68 10.03
C ALA A 70 -0.24 -19.13 9.84
N LEU A 71 -0.94 -19.59 8.83
CA LEU A 71 -2.29 -19.13 8.47
C LEU A 71 -3.40 -19.80 9.29
N ALA A 72 -3.20 -21.05 9.76
CA ALA A 72 -4.22 -21.80 10.45
C ALA A 72 -4.85 -21.02 11.61
N GLY A 73 -6.18 -20.85 11.57
CA GLY A 73 -6.95 -20.17 12.60
C GLY A 73 -6.75 -18.65 12.68
N ALA A 74 -6.09 -18.01 11.72
CA ALA A 74 -5.97 -16.57 11.66
C ALA A 74 -7.35 -15.90 11.50
N ARG A 75 -7.58 -14.80 12.24
CA ARG A 75 -8.75 -13.94 12.06
C ARG A 75 -8.47 -12.85 11.01
N PHE A 76 -7.23 -12.39 10.97
CA PHE A 76 -6.75 -11.44 9.97
C PHE A 76 -5.45 -11.95 9.35
N VAL A 77 -5.31 -11.74 8.06
CA VAL A 77 -4.07 -11.98 7.32
C VAL A 77 -3.68 -10.67 6.64
N PHE A 78 -2.49 -10.16 6.94
CA PHE A 78 -1.94 -8.99 6.25
C PHE A 78 -0.90 -9.47 5.25
N SER A 79 -1.05 -9.13 3.97
CA SER A 79 -0.10 -9.53 2.93
C SER A 79 0.70 -8.33 2.41
N ALA A 80 2.03 -8.45 2.48
CA ALA A 80 2.99 -7.51 1.90
C ALA A 80 4.18 -8.28 1.27
N ILE A 81 3.87 -9.26 0.42
CA ILE A 81 4.89 -10.06 -0.27
C ILE A 81 5.38 -9.37 -1.53
N ARG A 82 6.61 -9.67 -1.93
CA ARG A 82 7.20 -9.28 -3.21
C ARG A 82 7.93 -10.47 -3.83
N PRO A 83 7.24 -11.29 -4.65
CA PRO A 83 7.89 -12.38 -5.38
C PRO A 83 9.02 -11.86 -6.26
N GLY A 84 10.21 -12.48 -6.15
CA GLY A 84 11.42 -12.04 -6.85
C GLY A 84 12.18 -10.88 -6.18
N GLN A 85 11.64 -10.33 -5.09
CA GLN A 85 12.28 -9.27 -4.28
C GLN A 85 12.71 -8.04 -5.11
N GLU A 86 13.67 -7.25 -4.61
CA GLU A 86 14.14 -6.03 -5.28
C GLU A 86 14.92 -6.34 -6.58
N ALA A 87 15.56 -7.51 -6.68
CA ALA A 87 16.26 -7.89 -7.90
C ALA A 87 15.31 -8.04 -9.12
N ALA A 88 14.14 -8.64 -8.93
CA ALA A 88 13.15 -8.72 -10.00
C ALA A 88 12.52 -7.37 -10.30
N ARG A 89 12.29 -6.53 -9.28
CA ARG A 89 11.80 -5.16 -9.45
C ARG A 89 12.74 -4.35 -10.33
N ALA A 90 14.05 -4.38 -10.06
CA ALA A 90 15.05 -3.67 -10.87
C ALA A 90 14.96 -4.06 -12.35
N VAL A 91 14.78 -5.35 -12.65
CA VAL A 91 14.59 -5.83 -14.03
C VAL A 91 13.29 -5.31 -14.64
N ASP A 92 12.19 -5.34 -13.88
CA ASP A 92 10.89 -4.86 -14.35
C ASP A 92 10.91 -3.37 -14.70
N GLU A 93 11.69 -2.57 -13.99
CA GLU A 93 11.85 -1.13 -14.21
C GLU A 93 12.87 -0.85 -15.34
N GLU A 94 13.99 -1.55 -15.39
CA GLU A 94 15.06 -1.33 -16.37
C GLU A 94 14.66 -1.71 -17.79
N VAL A 95 13.96 -2.85 -17.97
CA VAL A 95 13.61 -3.35 -19.31
C VAL A 95 12.73 -2.38 -20.09
N PRO A 96 11.62 -1.84 -19.55
CA PRO A 96 10.83 -0.83 -20.26
C PRO A 96 11.63 0.44 -20.61
N LEU A 97 12.50 0.88 -19.71
CA LEU A 97 13.31 2.09 -19.92
C LEU A 97 14.26 1.93 -21.13
N LYS A 98 14.78 0.74 -21.37
CA LYS A 98 15.60 0.45 -22.57
C LYS A 98 14.83 0.64 -23.88
N HIS A 99 13.51 0.51 -23.82
CA HIS A 99 12.62 0.69 -24.98
C HIS A 99 11.94 2.07 -25.01
N GLY A 100 12.36 3.02 -24.18
CA GLY A 100 11.78 4.37 -24.15
C GLY A 100 10.37 4.42 -23.53
N VAL A 101 10.03 3.40 -22.73
CA VAL A 101 8.75 3.30 -22.04
C VAL A 101 8.98 3.42 -20.55
N LEU A 102 7.95 3.85 -19.82
CA LEU A 102 8.01 3.99 -18.36
C LEU A 102 8.40 2.68 -17.68
N GLY A 103 9.44 2.73 -16.86
CA GLY A 103 9.88 1.68 -15.96
C GLY A 103 9.52 2.05 -14.52
N GLN A 104 8.38 1.57 -14.04
CA GLN A 104 7.87 1.81 -12.70
C GLN A 104 7.27 0.51 -12.14
N GLU A 105 7.40 0.27 -10.83
CA GLU A 105 7.10 -1.03 -10.22
C GLU A 105 5.63 -1.46 -10.33
N THR A 106 4.67 -0.51 -10.35
CA THR A 106 3.24 -0.83 -10.29
C THR A 106 2.44 -0.27 -11.46
N THR A 107 3.07 0.55 -12.31
CA THR A 107 2.44 1.25 -13.42
C THR A 107 3.07 0.83 -14.74
N GLY A 108 2.25 0.63 -15.78
CA GLY A 108 2.74 0.28 -17.11
C GLY A 108 3.37 -1.12 -17.21
N PRO A 109 4.37 -1.33 -18.10
CA PRO A 109 4.96 -2.66 -18.34
C PRO A 109 5.64 -3.27 -17.12
N GLY A 110 6.27 -2.47 -16.27
CA GLY A 110 6.89 -2.94 -15.02
C GLY A 110 5.85 -3.52 -14.07
N GLY A 111 4.75 -2.78 -13.85
CA GLY A 111 3.62 -3.26 -13.05
C GLY A 111 2.97 -4.52 -13.61
N PHE A 112 2.88 -4.63 -14.94
CA PHE A 112 2.40 -5.85 -15.59
C PHE A 112 3.33 -7.05 -15.33
N ALA A 113 4.64 -6.88 -15.47
CA ALA A 113 5.62 -7.93 -15.19
C ALA A 113 5.58 -8.37 -13.73
N MET A 114 5.48 -7.42 -12.80
CA MET A 114 5.30 -7.70 -11.38
C MET A 114 4.01 -8.47 -11.11
N ALA A 115 2.89 -8.10 -11.74
CA ALA A 115 1.60 -8.77 -11.60
C ALA A 115 1.68 -10.23 -12.03
N LEU A 116 2.34 -10.54 -13.15
CA LEU A 116 2.50 -11.91 -13.65
C LEU A 116 3.21 -12.84 -12.64
N ARG A 117 4.12 -12.31 -11.82
CA ARG A 117 4.77 -13.09 -10.74
C ARG A 117 3.93 -13.12 -9.47
N THR A 118 3.24 -12.04 -9.16
CA THR A 118 2.56 -11.86 -7.87
C THR A 118 1.23 -12.60 -7.83
N ILE A 119 0.46 -12.57 -8.93
CA ILE A 119 -0.87 -13.20 -9.01
C ILE A 119 -0.83 -14.69 -8.62
N PRO A 120 0.03 -15.54 -9.21
CA PRO A 120 0.05 -16.97 -8.86
C PRO A 120 0.30 -17.20 -7.36
N ALA A 121 1.23 -16.44 -6.78
CA ALA A 121 1.54 -16.54 -5.36
C ALA A 121 0.36 -16.12 -4.47
N MET A 122 -0.28 -15.00 -4.79
CA MET A 122 -1.40 -14.49 -4.00
C MET A 122 -2.65 -15.35 -4.13
N VAL A 123 -2.94 -15.88 -5.31
CA VAL A 123 -4.04 -16.85 -5.51
C VAL A 123 -3.78 -18.13 -4.71
N ALA A 124 -2.55 -18.66 -4.71
CA ALA A 124 -2.19 -19.83 -3.90
C ALA A 124 -2.37 -19.56 -2.39
N TYR A 125 -1.96 -18.38 -1.89
CA TYR A 125 -2.23 -18.00 -0.50
C TYR A 125 -3.72 -17.81 -0.23
N GLY A 126 -4.48 -17.20 -1.14
CA GLY A 126 -5.93 -17.08 -1.03
C GLY A 126 -6.61 -18.45 -0.84
N GLN A 127 -6.28 -19.41 -1.70
CA GLN A 127 -6.77 -20.78 -1.63
C GLN A 127 -6.32 -21.51 -0.34
N LEU A 128 -5.11 -21.22 0.15
CA LEU A 128 -4.64 -21.77 1.42
C LEU A 128 -5.45 -21.18 2.59
N ILE A 129 -5.70 -19.88 2.61
CA ILE A 129 -6.52 -19.21 3.63
C ILE A 129 -7.93 -19.80 3.66
N GLU A 130 -8.56 -20.05 2.51
CA GLU A 130 -9.87 -20.69 2.43
C GLU A 130 -9.93 -22.04 3.15
N ARG A 131 -8.85 -22.83 3.05
CA ARG A 131 -8.79 -24.15 3.68
C ARG A 131 -8.55 -24.10 5.19
N VAL A 132 -7.61 -23.24 5.65
CA VAL A 132 -7.11 -23.30 7.03
C VAL A 132 -7.59 -22.16 7.92
N ALA A 133 -8.16 -21.11 7.35
CA ALA A 133 -8.71 -19.95 8.04
C ALA A 133 -9.91 -19.34 7.27
N PRO A 134 -11.00 -20.11 7.02
CA PRO A 134 -12.10 -19.71 6.13
C PRO A 134 -12.85 -18.46 6.58
N ASN A 135 -12.72 -18.05 7.82
CA ASN A 135 -13.35 -16.85 8.37
C ASN A 135 -12.39 -15.64 8.42
N ALA A 136 -11.15 -15.79 7.94
CA ALA A 136 -10.18 -14.72 7.94
C ALA A 136 -10.57 -13.60 6.97
N LEU A 137 -10.16 -12.38 7.29
CA LEU A 137 -10.12 -11.26 6.35
C LEU A 137 -8.66 -11.07 5.89
N LEU A 138 -8.43 -11.19 4.59
CA LEU A 138 -7.16 -10.87 3.96
C LEU A 138 -7.11 -9.35 3.70
N VAL A 139 -6.20 -8.66 4.36
CA VAL A 139 -5.85 -7.26 4.10
C VAL A 139 -4.64 -7.25 3.18
N ASN A 140 -4.88 -6.99 1.90
CA ASN A 140 -3.85 -7.05 0.89
C ASN A 140 -3.17 -5.69 0.68
N PHE A 141 -1.88 -5.61 0.97
CA PHE A 141 -0.98 -4.50 0.64
C PHE A 141 0.03 -4.88 -0.46
N THR A 142 -0.04 -6.12 -0.94
CA THR A 142 0.82 -6.63 -2.01
C THR A 142 0.47 -5.99 -3.34
N ASN A 143 1.45 -5.38 -3.97
CA ASN A 143 1.32 -4.70 -5.26
C ASN A 143 1.45 -5.64 -6.48
N PRO A 144 0.88 -5.25 -7.64
CA PRO A 144 -0.05 -4.15 -7.87
C PRO A 144 -1.42 -4.42 -7.27
N VAL A 145 -1.83 -3.65 -6.27
CA VAL A 145 -3.00 -3.96 -5.42
C VAL A 145 -4.27 -4.20 -6.25
N GLY A 146 -4.60 -3.32 -7.20
CA GLY A 146 -5.82 -3.45 -7.99
C GLY A 146 -5.88 -4.76 -8.79
N ILE A 147 -4.78 -5.12 -9.45
CA ILE A 147 -4.69 -6.35 -10.27
C ILE A 147 -4.71 -7.60 -9.38
N VAL A 148 -3.99 -7.57 -8.26
CA VAL A 148 -3.96 -8.66 -7.29
C VAL A 148 -5.34 -8.88 -6.67
N MET A 149 -6.04 -7.81 -6.31
CA MET A 149 -7.40 -7.92 -5.76
C MET A 149 -8.39 -8.48 -6.76
N GLN A 150 -8.31 -8.09 -8.04
CA GLN A 150 -9.14 -8.68 -9.08
C GLN A 150 -8.86 -10.18 -9.23
N ALA A 151 -7.59 -10.58 -9.28
CA ALA A 151 -7.22 -12.00 -9.38
C ALA A 151 -7.69 -12.82 -8.18
N LEU A 152 -7.59 -12.29 -6.97
CA LEU A 152 -8.13 -12.94 -5.77
C LEU A 152 -9.66 -13.11 -5.87
N HIS A 153 -10.37 -12.09 -6.31
CA HIS A 153 -11.82 -12.13 -6.49
C HIS A 153 -12.25 -13.16 -7.56
N ASP A 154 -11.51 -13.23 -8.68
CA ASP A 154 -11.88 -14.09 -9.80
C ASP A 154 -11.52 -15.57 -9.60
N HIS A 155 -10.51 -15.85 -8.75
CA HIS A 155 -9.94 -17.21 -8.61
C HIS A 155 -10.01 -17.80 -7.20
N THR A 156 -10.58 -17.06 -6.24
CA THR A 156 -10.76 -17.52 -4.85
C THR A 156 -12.08 -17.01 -4.27
N SER A 157 -12.50 -17.60 -3.15
CA SER A 157 -13.62 -17.11 -2.34
C SER A 157 -13.15 -16.40 -1.06
N VAL A 158 -11.85 -16.17 -0.91
CA VAL A 158 -11.29 -15.50 0.26
C VAL A 158 -11.88 -14.10 0.43
N ARG A 159 -12.28 -13.79 1.66
CA ARG A 159 -12.69 -12.43 1.98
C ARG A 159 -11.47 -11.53 2.00
N ALA A 160 -11.37 -10.58 1.06
CA ALA A 160 -10.20 -9.73 0.94
C ALA A 160 -10.58 -8.25 0.75
N ILE A 161 -9.72 -7.37 1.26
CA ILE A 161 -9.72 -5.94 0.98
C ILE A 161 -8.32 -5.52 0.53
N GLY A 162 -8.23 -4.65 -0.47
CA GLY A 162 -6.97 -4.03 -0.89
C GLY A 162 -6.78 -2.69 -0.18
N ILE A 163 -5.57 -2.42 0.28
CA ILE A 163 -5.23 -1.14 0.88
C ILE A 163 -4.02 -0.52 0.18
N CYS A 164 -3.99 0.81 0.16
CA CYS A 164 -2.89 1.62 -0.34
C CYS A 164 -2.74 2.85 0.57
N ASP A 165 -1.52 3.30 0.79
CA ASP A 165 -1.22 4.48 1.60
C ASP A 165 -1.47 5.81 0.86
N GLY A 166 -1.44 5.81 -0.48
CA GLY A 166 -1.60 7.03 -1.29
C GLY A 166 -2.86 7.86 -0.98
N PRO A 167 -4.09 7.31 -1.10
CA PRO A 167 -5.30 8.09 -0.80
C PRO A 167 -5.35 8.64 0.62
N ILE A 168 -4.83 7.87 1.60
CA ILE A 168 -4.77 8.30 3.00
C ILE A 168 -3.74 9.43 3.19
N SER A 169 -2.60 9.34 2.48
CA SER A 169 -1.58 10.39 2.48
C SER A 169 -2.12 11.69 1.90
N MET A 170 -2.82 11.61 0.76
CA MET A 170 -3.49 12.77 0.15
C MET A 170 -4.48 13.43 1.10
N GLN A 171 -5.37 12.64 1.74
CA GLN A 171 -6.33 13.17 2.72
C GLN A 171 -5.65 13.85 3.90
N ARG A 172 -4.56 13.24 4.43
CA ARG A 172 -3.79 13.83 5.52
C ARG A 172 -3.16 15.15 5.11
N SER A 173 -2.52 15.20 3.95
CA SER A 173 -1.90 16.41 3.42
C SER A 173 -2.90 17.55 3.24
N VAL A 174 -4.09 17.26 2.72
CA VAL A 174 -5.18 18.23 2.60
C VAL A 174 -5.67 18.70 3.97
N ALA A 175 -5.80 17.82 4.96
CA ALA A 175 -6.21 18.19 6.31
C ALA A 175 -5.16 19.10 6.99
N GLU A 176 -3.88 18.78 6.86
CA GLU A 176 -2.76 19.60 7.34
C GLU A 176 -2.75 20.98 6.69
N PHE A 177 -2.95 21.04 5.36
CA PHE A 177 -3.06 22.29 4.62
C PHE A 177 -4.23 23.17 5.10
N LEU A 178 -5.39 22.56 5.39
CA LEU A 178 -6.56 23.27 5.93
C LEU A 178 -6.42 23.62 7.42
N GLY A 179 -5.35 23.14 8.09
CA GLY A 179 -5.14 23.35 9.53
C GLY A 179 -6.15 22.61 10.40
N LEU A 180 -6.69 21.49 9.92
CA LEU A 180 -7.74 20.71 10.58
C LEU A 180 -7.22 19.31 11.00
N PRO A 181 -7.78 18.74 12.10
CA PRO A 181 -7.60 17.33 12.40
C PRO A 181 -8.08 16.45 11.25
N ARG A 182 -7.33 15.39 10.94
CA ARG A 182 -7.65 14.47 9.83
C ARG A 182 -9.07 13.90 9.91
N GLU A 183 -9.56 13.66 11.12
CA GLU A 183 -10.87 13.07 11.38
C GLU A 183 -12.03 14.01 10.99
N GLN A 184 -11.76 15.31 10.84
CA GLN A 184 -12.73 16.30 10.39
C GLN A 184 -12.77 16.48 8.88
N VAL A 185 -11.81 15.90 8.16
CA VAL A 185 -11.70 16.01 6.70
C VAL A 185 -12.02 14.67 6.06
N HIS A 186 -13.05 14.64 5.22
CA HIS A 186 -13.37 13.46 4.41
C HIS A 186 -13.08 13.76 2.94
N ALA A 187 -12.19 12.98 2.34
CA ALA A 187 -11.84 13.10 0.93
C ALA A 187 -12.52 12.00 0.12
N ASP A 188 -13.41 12.37 -0.78
CA ASP A 188 -14.00 11.45 -1.75
C ASP A 188 -12.98 11.20 -2.87
N TYR A 189 -12.47 9.99 -2.91
CA TYR A 189 -11.51 9.52 -3.91
C TYR A 189 -12.22 8.66 -4.95
N ALA A 190 -11.97 8.92 -6.24
CA ALA A 190 -12.50 8.15 -7.36
C ALA A 190 -11.40 7.73 -8.31
N GLY A 191 -11.54 6.54 -8.90
CA GLY A 191 -10.59 5.97 -9.86
C GLY A 191 -10.12 4.59 -9.48
N LEU A 192 -9.02 4.16 -10.11
CA LEU A 192 -8.36 2.90 -9.84
C LEU A 192 -7.19 3.12 -8.87
N ASN A 193 -6.69 2.04 -8.27
CA ASN A 193 -5.44 2.10 -7.52
C ASN A 193 -4.31 2.67 -8.40
N HIS A 194 -3.58 3.67 -7.91
CA HIS A 194 -2.55 4.44 -8.62
C HIS A 194 -3.04 5.20 -9.88
N CYS A 195 -4.34 5.33 -10.07
CA CYS A 195 -4.93 6.08 -11.17
C CYS A 195 -6.28 6.67 -10.72
N GLY A 196 -6.23 7.68 -9.86
CA GLY A 196 -7.42 8.26 -9.26
C GLY A 196 -7.22 9.69 -8.76
N TRP A 197 -8.30 10.29 -8.33
CA TRP A 197 -8.39 11.70 -7.95
C TRP A 197 -9.24 11.89 -6.71
N ILE A 198 -8.90 12.87 -5.87
CA ILE A 198 -9.86 13.43 -4.92
C ILE A 198 -10.75 14.41 -5.70
N HIS A 199 -12.04 14.13 -5.74
CA HIS A 199 -13.01 14.95 -6.46
C HIS A 199 -13.95 15.72 -5.53
N ARG A 200 -13.81 15.55 -4.20
CA ARG A 200 -14.52 16.31 -3.18
C ARG A 200 -13.77 16.25 -1.85
N VAL A 201 -13.75 17.36 -1.13
CA VAL A 201 -13.17 17.47 0.22
C VAL A 201 -14.22 17.99 1.16
N LEU A 202 -14.81 17.14 1.96
CA LEU A 202 -15.89 17.52 2.89
C LEU A 202 -15.32 17.84 4.27
N VAL A 203 -15.72 19.02 4.78
CA VAL A 203 -15.50 19.48 6.16
C VAL A 203 -16.84 19.97 6.68
N ASP A 204 -17.33 19.37 7.76
CA ASP A 204 -18.65 19.67 8.33
C ASP A 204 -19.81 19.66 7.31
N GLY A 205 -19.68 18.80 6.26
CA GLY A 205 -20.66 18.66 5.20
C GLY A 205 -20.52 19.65 4.04
N GLU A 206 -19.61 20.62 4.11
CA GLU A 206 -19.30 21.57 3.05
C GLU A 206 -18.13 21.09 2.19
N ASP A 207 -18.22 21.26 0.86
CA ASP A 207 -17.15 20.92 -0.06
C ASP A 207 -16.10 22.03 -0.12
N ARG A 208 -14.91 21.74 0.38
CA ARG A 208 -13.76 22.65 0.43
C ARG A 208 -12.76 22.42 -0.72
N LEU A 209 -13.03 21.47 -1.63
CA LEU A 209 -12.14 21.22 -2.76
C LEU A 209 -11.87 22.46 -3.62
N PRO A 210 -12.86 23.33 -3.95
CA PRO A 210 -12.60 24.53 -4.72
C PRO A 210 -11.55 25.45 -4.06
N GLU A 211 -11.63 25.65 -2.74
CA GLU A 211 -10.63 26.43 -2.00
C GLU A 211 -9.23 25.80 -2.09
N VAL A 212 -9.12 24.48 -1.96
CA VAL A 212 -7.85 23.76 -2.04
C VAL A 212 -7.22 23.91 -3.42
N ILE A 213 -8.03 23.85 -4.49
CA ILE A 213 -7.57 24.03 -5.88
C ILE A 213 -7.17 25.47 -6.14
N ASP A 214 -7.93 26.44 -5.67
CA ASP A 214 -7.60 27.86 -5.82
C ASP A 214 -6.25 28.22 -5.18
N ARG A 215 -5.91 27.55 -4.06
CA ARG A 215 -4.68 27.73 -3.29
C ARG A 215 -3.68 26.58 -3.53
N PHE A 216 -3.70 25.95 -4.68
CA PHE A 216 -2.91 24.74 -4.93
C PHE A 216 -1.40 24.96 -4.81
N GLU A 217 -0.87 26.15 -5.18
CA GLU A 217 0.54 26.50 -5.01
C GLU A 217 0.96 26.54 -3.52
N GLU A 218 0.04 26.92 -2.62
CA GLU A 218 0.29 26.85 -1.19
C GLU A 218 0.31 25.39 -0.71
N LEU A 219 -0.59 24.53 -1.22
CA LEU A 219 -0.61 23.11 -0.94
C LEU A 219 0.70 22.42 -1.43
N GLN A 220 1.19 22.78 -2.62
CA GLN A 220 2.48 22.30 -3.14
C GLN A 220 3.66 22.61 -2.22
N ALA A 221 3.63 23.75 -1.55
CA ALA A 221 4.69 24.14 -0.62
C ALA A 221 4.68 23.34 0.69
N THR A 222 3.61 22.60 0.99
CA THR A 222 3.47 21.81 2.23
C THR A 222 3.84 20.34 2.06
N ASP A 223 3.76 19.80 0.83
CA ASP A 223 3.98 18.38 0.61
C ASP A 223 4.45 18.13 -0.85
N ASP A 224 5.62 17.50 -0.99
CA ASP A 224 6.30 17.24 -2.27
C ASP A 224 5.46 16.43 -3.27
N GLN A 225 4.49 15.63 -2.82
CA GLN A 225 3.63 14.86 -3.72
C GLN A 225 2.85 15.75 -4.68
N TRP A 226 2.51 17.00 -4.27
CA TRP A 226 1.78 17.95 -5.07
C TRP A 226 2.68 18.73 -6.04
N ALA A 227 3.97 18.82 -5.75
CA ALA A 227 4.95 19.51 -6.59
C ALA A 227 5.15 18.86 -7.98
N LEU A 228 4.63 17.63 -8.14
CA LEU A 228 4.67 16.89 -9.41
C LEU A 228 3.72 17.44 -10.49
N PHE A 229 2.75 18.29 -10.12
CA PHE A 229 1.68 18.70 -11.01
C PHE A 229 1.68 20.23 -11.26
N ASP A 230 1.44 20.61 -12.51
CA ASP A 230 1.22 22.01 -12.86
C ASP A 230 -0.10 22.51 -12.26
N PRO A 231 -0.12 23.67 -11.56
CA PRO A 231 -1.34 24.24 -10.99
C PRO A 231 -2.45 24.49 -12.04
N GLU A 232 -2.10 24.87 -13.26
CA GLU A 232 -3.07 25.08 -14.32
C GLU A 232 -3.75 23.78 -14.75
N LEU A 233 -2.99 22.66 -14.76
CA LEU A 233 -3.55 21.33 -15.02
C LEU A 233 -4.56 20.96 -13.93
N VAL A 234 -4.21 21.15 -12.66
CA VAL A 234 -5.09 20.80 -11.52
C VAL A 234 -6.37 21.64 -11.55
N ARG A 235 -6.25 22.96 -11.79
CA ARG A 235 -7.42 23.85 -11.97
C ARG A 235 -8.28 23.45 -13.16
N SER A 236 -7.67 23.04 -14.26
CA SER A 236 -8.41 22.58 -15.46
C SER A 236 -9.17 21.28 -15.23
N ILE A 237 -8.59 20.36 -14.46
CA ILE A 237 -9.23 19.08 -14.09
C ILE A 237 -10.31 19.28 -13.02
N GLY A 238 -10.14 20.27 -12.14
CA GLY A 238 -11.03 20.51 -11.00
C GLY A 238 -10.99 19.40 -9.92
N MET A 239 -9.90 18.62 -9.86
CA MET A 239 -9.71 17.52 -8.92
C MET A 239 -8.23 17.42 -8.54
N LEU A 240 -7.93 16.85 -7.35
CA LEU A 240 -6.55 16.62 -6.93
C LEU A 240 -6.06 15.25 -7.44
N PRO A 241 -5.05 15.22 -8.32
CA PRO A 241 -4.53 13.97 -8.87
C PRO A 241 -3.65 13.23 -7.86
N MET A 242 -3.74 11.91 -7.82
CA MET A 242 -2.79 11.08 -7.09
C MET A 242 -1.40 11.14 -7.75
N GLU A 243 -0.33 11.05 -6.95
CA GLU A 243 1.07 11.17 -7.39
C GLU A 243 1.43 10.30 -8.61
N TYR A 244 0.90 9.08 -8.70
CA TYR A 244 1.15 8.18 -9.84
C TYR A 244 0.58 8.69 -11.17
N LEU A 245 -0.35 9.64 -11.16
CA LEU A 245 -0.85 10.28 -12.38
C LEU A 245 0.23 11.15 -13.07
N TYR A 246 1.29 11.52 -12.35
CA TYR A 246 2.48 12.09 -12.94
C TYR A 246 3.01 11.28 -14.13
N PHE A 247 3.02 9.95 -14.01
CA PHE A 247 3.48 9.04 -15.06
C PHE A 247 2.58 9.01 -16.31
N TYR A 248 1.35 9.49 -16.20
CA TYR A 248 0.40 9.59 -17.29
C TYR A 248 0.38 10.98 -17.90
N TYR A 249 0.33 12.04 -17.08
CA TYR A 249 0.26 13.41 -17.54
C TYR A 249 1.60 13.94 -18.07
N TYR A 250 2.72 13.48 -17.49
CA TYR A 250 4.08 13.96 -17.81
C TYR A 250 4.99 12.79 -18.21
N ARG A 251 4.48 11.88 -19.04
CA ARG A 251 5.13 10.61 -19.38
C ARG A 251 6.59 10.78 -19.83
N ASP A 252 6.85 11.70 -20.76
CA ASP A 252 8.19 11.86 -21.36
C ASP A 252 9.17 12.41 -20.31
N THR A 253 8.75 13.40 -19.53
CA THR A 253 9.52 13.96 -18.40
C THR A 253 9.78 12.88 -17.34
N ALA A 254 8.77 12.04 -17.03
CA ALA A 254 8.91 10.95 -16.06
C ALA A 254 9.93 9.90 -16.53
N VAL A 255 9.91 9.53 -17.80
CA VAL A 255 10.89 8.59 -18.38
C VAL A 255 12.31 9.16 -18.33
N GLU A 256 12.50 10.45 -18.65
CA GLU A 256 13.79 11.12 -18.58
C GLU A 256 14.30 11.21 -17.14
N HIS A 257 13.42 11.57 -16.20
CA HIS A 257 13.75 11.68 -14.77
C HIS A 257 14.23 10.34 -14.21
N ILE A 258 13.48 9.24 -14.46
CA ILE A 258 13.86 7.92 -13.97
C ILE A 258 15.18 7.44 -14.59
N ARG A 259 15.42 7.71 -15.87
CA ARG A 259 16.70 7.40 -16.53
C ARG A 259 17.88 8.19 -15.94
N GLY A 260 17.65 9.43 -15.54
CA GLY A 260 18.68 10.32 -14.99
C GLY A 260 19.02 10.04 -13.53
N SER A 261 18.08 9.50 -12.75
CA SER A 261 18.28 9.21 -11.33
C SER A 261 19.05 7.90 -11.06
N GLY A 262 19.35 7.12 -12.09
CA GLY A 262 20.02 5.82 -11.96
C GLY A 262 19.18 4.86 -11.12
N SER A 263 18.55 3.91 -11.75
CA SER A 263 17.81 2.84 -11.07
C SER A 263 18.65 2.08 -10.05
#